data_67978f407e1f8b58a17e951f600fa789
#
_entry.id   67978f407e1f8b58a17e951f600fa789
#
_cell.length_a   1.000
_cell.length_b   1.000
_cell.length_c   1.000
_cell.angle_alpha   90.00
_cell.angle_beta   90.00
_cell.angle_gamma   90.00
#
_symmetry.space_group_name_H-M   'P 1'
#
loop_
_entity.id
_entity.type
_entity.pdbx_description
1 polymer ?
#
loop_
_entity_poly.entity_id
_entity_poly.type
_entity_poly.pdbx_seq_one_letter_code
_entity_poly.pdbx_strand_id
1 'polypeptide(L)'
;GKSVTARETNRMLDKLRAAITRHYQEIMERDSFVTAEKVRNAFLGLEYRRQTLIKAYDLFLEDYVKKVECGMKAKNTLYKYRAVYEHLKDFLQSCYNVHDIALKEILPTLITDFEAYLRADCRLSPNTVWLYTFPVRMLLHKAVENGWLMRYPFAGYEIHKEETEKGFLTKEELGQLINAPKMTFKRTFI
;
A
#
# COMPACT_ATOMS: atom_id res chain seq x y z
N GLY A 1 -41.92 6.97 36.31
CA GLY A 1 -42.58 6.40 35.14
C GLY A 1 -41.55 5.83 34.17
N LYS A 2 -41.45 4.51 34.08
CA LYS A 2 -40.53 3.87 33.17
C LYS A 2 -41.20 3.70 31.79
N SER A 3 -41.29 4.79 31.02
CA SER A 3 -41.79 4.77 29.65
C SER A 3 -40.92 3.86 28.81
N VAL A 4 -41.50 3.22 27.76
CA VAL A 4 -40.78 2.39 26.78
C VAL A 4 -39.67 3.20 26.15
N THR A 5 -39.92 4.45 25.80
CA THR A 5 -38.96 5.41 25.27
C THR A 5 -37.76 5.67 26.19
N ALA A 6 -37.99 5.77 27.53
CA ALA A 6 -36.92 5.95 28.50
C ALA A 6 -36.00 4.70 28.58
N ARG A 7 -36.58 3.50 28.43
CA ARG A 7 -35.80 2.25 28.40
C ARG A 7 -34.96 2.13 27.15
N GLU A 8 -35.52 2.49 26.01
CA GLU A 8 -34.79 2.51 24.73
C GLU A 8 -33.65 3.52 24.74
N THR A 9 -33.92 4.73 25.27
CA THR A 9 -32.88 5.77 25.42
C THR A 9 -31.74 5.30 26.35
N ASN A 10 -32.07 4.70 27.51
CA ASN A 10 -31.05 4.19 28.40
C ASN A 10 -30.24 3.05 27.79
N ARG A 11 -30.89 2.13 27.05
CA ARG A 11 -30.18 1.08 26.31
C ARG A 11 -29.23 1.64 25.25
N MET A 12 -29.63 2.73 24.58
CA MET A 12 -28.80 3.43 23.62
C MET A 12 -27.58 4.08 24.28
N LEU A 13 -27.80 4.75 25.43
CA LEU A 13 -26.72 5.35 26.22
C LEU A 13 -25.74 4.30 26.75
N ASP A 14 -26.21 3.15 27.18
CA ASP A 14 -25.34 2.06 27.63
C ASP A 14 -24.49 1.48 26.50
N LYS A 15 -25.04 1.34 25.30
CA LYS A 15 -24.29 0.96 24.10
C LYS A 15 -23.21 1.98 23.75
N LEU A 16 -23.53 3.27 23.82
CA LEU A 16 -22.58 4.36 23.59
C LEU A 16 -21.44 4.35 24.60
N ARG A 17 -21.77 4.20 25.91
CA ARG A 17 -20.76 4.08 26.96
C ARG A 17 -19.84 2.89 26.74
N ALA A 18 -20.39 1.72 26.45
CA ALA A 18 -19.60 0.52 26.18
C ALA A 18 -18.66 0.72 24.95
N ALA A 19 -19.14 1.33 23.89
CA ALA A 19 -18.32 1.62 22.71
C ALA A 19 -17.17 2.61 23.02
N ILE A 20 -17.46 3.69 23.74
CA ILE A 20 -16.46 4.68 24.18
C ILE A 20 -15.41 4.03 25.08
N THR A 21 -15.83 3.22 26.05
CA THR A 21 -14.91 2.51 26.98
C THR A 21 -14.01 1.55 26.21
N ARG A 22 -14.54 0.83 25.23
CA ARG A 22 -13.74 -0.07 24.38
C ARG A 22 -12.68 0.70 23.60
N HIS A 23 -13.05 1.80 22.93
CA HIS A 23 -12.07 2.62 22.20
C HIS A 23 -11.04 3.26 23.11
N TYR A 24 -11.42 3.64 24.32
CA TYR A 24 -10.47 4.12 25.32
C TYR A 24 -9.42 3.04 25.67
N GLN A 25 -9.85 1.80 25.91
CA GLN A 25 -8.96 0.68 26.21
C GLN A 25 -8.04 0.34 25.03
N GLU A 26 -8.59 0.26 23.81
CA GLU A 26 -7.83 0.01 22.58
C GLU A 26 -6.73 1.07 22.37
N ILE A 27 -7.04 2.35 22.61
CA ILE A 27 -6.06 3.44 22.48
C ILE A 27 -5.02 3.35 23.62
N MET A 28 -5.43 3.02 24.83
CA MET A 28 -4.54 2.91 25.98
C MET A 28 -3.52 1.77 25.82
N GLU A 29 -3.92 0.66 25.20
CA GLU A 29 -3.03 -0.47 24.89
C GLU A 29 -2.04 -0.15 23.74
N ARG A 30 -2.46 0.67 22.78
CA ARG A 30 -1.66 1.01 21.60
C ARG A 30 -0.73 2.21 21.83
N ASP A 31 -1.24 3.24 22.47
CA ASP A 31 -0.60 4.55 22.59
C ASP A 31 -0.14 4.82 24.02
N SER A 32 0.96 5.55 24.17
CA SER A 32 1.51 5.93 25.48
C SER A 32 0.59 6.87 26.27
N PHE A 33 -0.40 7.51 25.63
CA PHE A 33 -1.35 8.42 26.26
C PHE A 33 -2.68 8.48 25.51
N VAL A 34 -3.76 8.65 26.25
CA VAL A 34 -5.13 8.78 25.72
C VAL A 34 -5.63 10.21 25.89
N THR A 35 -6.21 10.77 24.83
CA THR A 35 -6.89 12.07 24.87
C THR A 35 -8.36 11.91 24.48
N ALA A 36 -9.20 12.82 24.98
CA ALA A 36 -10.62 12.84 24.62
C ALA A 36 -10.83 12.97 23.10
N GLU A 37 -9.92 13.69 22.40
CA GLU A 37 -9.95 13.83 20.96
C GLU A 37 -9.66 12.49 20.25
N LYS A 38 -8.67 11.71 20.70
CA LYS A 38 -8.37 10.37 20.17
C LYS A 38 -9.58 9.45 20.34
N VAL A 39 -10.18 9.42 21.53
CA VAL A 39 -11.37 8.58 21.79
C VAL A 39 -12.56 9.01 20.93
N ARG A 40 -12.81 10.31 20.79
CA ARG A 40 -13.85 10.85 19.92
C ARG A 40 -13.61 10.46 18.45
N ASN A 41 -12.39 10.61 17.96
CA ASN A 41 -12.04 10.30 16.58
C ASN A 41 -12.15 8.79 16.30
N ALA A 42 -11.74 7.94 17.23
CA ALA A 42 -11.91 6.49 17.15
C ALA A 42 -13.40 6.11 17.14
N PHE A 43 -14.19 6.66 18.08
CA PHE A 43 -15.62 6.42 18.17
C PHE A 43 -16.39 6.86 16.92
N LEU A 44 -16.04 8.02 16.35
CA LEU A 44 -16.63 8.54 15.11
C LEU A 44 -16.03 7.91 13.85
N GLY A 45 -15.03 7.05 13.99
CA GLY A 45 -14.31 6.46 12.87
C GLY A 45 -13.52 7.49 12.04
N LEU A 46 -13.20 8.65 12.60
CA LEU A 46 -12.53 9.73 11.90
C LEU A 46 -11.04 9.45 11.66
N GLU A 47 -10.39 8.70 12.53
CA GLU A 47 -8.99 8.26 12.35
C GLU A 47 -8.88 7.34 11.11
N TYR A 48 -9.80 6.40 10.99
CA TYR A 48 -9.84 5.46 9.86
C TYR A 48 -10.30 6.11 8.54
N ARG A 49 -11.15 7.14 8.61
CA ARG A 49 -11.63 7.87 7.41
C ARG A 49 -10.56 8.80 6.82
N ARG A 50 -9.58 9.22 7.63
CA ARG A 50 -8.50 10.13 7.19
C ARG A 50 -7.35 9.44 6.49
N GLN A 51 -7.21 8.12 6.66
CA GLN A 51 -6.16 7.34 6.01
C GLN A 51 -6.71 6.69 4.75
N THR A 52 -6.27 7.22 3.64
CA THR A 52 -6.61 6.74 2.30
C THR A 52 -5.37 6.11 1.66
N LEU A 53 -5.57 5.30 0.63
CA LEU A 53 -4.51 4.52 0.00
C LEU A 53 -3.43 5.41 -0.63
N ILE A 54 -3.83 6.42 -1.40
CA ILE A 54 -2.91 7.35 -2.06
C ILE A 54 -2.16 8.19 -1.03
N LYS A 55 -2.87 8.73 -0.04
CA LYS A 55 -2.23 9.50 1.05
C LYS A 55 -1.24 8.67 1.87
N ALA A 56 -1.58 7.41 2.16
CA ALA A 56 -0.68 6.51 2.85
C ALA A 56 0.56 6.18 1.99
N TYR A 57 0.38 6.10 0.66
CA TYR A 57 1.48 5.90 -0.26
C TYR A 57 2.38 7.13 -0.35
N ASP A 58 1.83 8.35 -0.31
CA ASP A 58 2.62 9.59 -0.25
C ASP A 58 3.54 9.60 0.98
N LEU A 59 2.98 9.32 2.17
CA LEU A 59 3.76 9.21 3.41
C LEU A 59 4.86 8.13 3.33
N PHE A 60 4.54 7.00 2.67
CA PHE A 60 5.51 5.94 2.43
C PHE A 60 6.65 6.41 1.50
N LEU A 61 6.35 7.16 0.44
CA LEU A 61 7.36 7.72 -0.46
C LEU A 61 8.23 8.77 0.24
N GLU A 62 7.65 9.65 1.06
CA GLU A 62 8.39 10.64 1.85
C GLU A 62 9.40 9.97 2.80
N ASP A 63 8.97 8.93 3.53
CA ASP A 63 9.85 8.13 4.39
C ASP A 63 10.97 7.45 3.57
N TYR A 64 10.61 6.94 2.39
CA TYR A 64 11.58 6.29 1.51
C TYR A 64 12.62 7.27 0.95
N VAL A 65 12.21 8.50 0.59
CA VAL A 65 13.10 9.59 0.16
C VAL A 65 14.14 9.88 1.23
N LYS A 66 13.72 10.07 2.48
CA LYS A 66 14.64 10.30 3.62
C LYS A 66 15.67 9.17 3.77
N LYS A 67 15.23 7.90 3.58
CA LYS A 67 16.13 6.74 3.65
C LYS A 67 17.14 6.69 2.49
N VAL A 68 16.75 7.18 1.31
CA VAL A 68 17.66 7.32 0.17
C VAL A 68 18.68 8.43 0.41
N GLU A 69 18.26 9.58 0.95
CA GLU A 69 19.14 10.71 1.28
C GLU A 69 20.18 10.32 2.33
N CYS A 70 19.80 9.51 3.32
CA CYS A 70 20.72 8.95 4.31
C CYS A 70 21.59 7.78 3.80
N GLY A 71 21.50 7.42 2.50
CA GLY A 71 22.27 6.31 1.92
C GLY A 71 21.80 4.90 2.32
N MET A 72 20.70 4.77 3.05
CA MET A 72 20.15 3.48 3.51
C MET A 72 19.46 2.70 2.40
N LYS A 73 19.01 3.36 1.34
CA LYS A 73 18.25 2.78 0.23
C LYS A 73 18.72 3.30 -1.12
N ALA A 74 18.54 2.50 -2.17
CA ALA A 74 18.95 2.85 -3.51
C ALA A 74 17.95 3.78 -4.22
N LYS A 75 18.44 4.80 -4.93
CA LYS A 75 17.63 5.73 -5.74
C LYS A 75 16.79 5.01 -6.80
N ASN A 76 17.33 3.96 -7.44
CA ASN A 76 16.60 3.22 -8.46
C ASN A 76 15.33 2.55 -7.93
N THR A 77 15.30 2.15 -6.67
CA THR A 77 14.09 1.60 -6.03
C THR A 77 13.04 2.69 -5.79
N LEU A 78 13.48 3.91 -5.43
CA LEU A 78 12.58 5.05 -5.30
C LEU A 78 11.89 5.39 -6.63
N TYR A 79 12.63 5.39 -7.75
CA TYR A 79 12.04 5.62 -9.06
C TYR A 79 10.98 4.57 -9.42
N LYS A 80 11.24 3.29 -9.12
CA LYS A 80 10.25 2.22 -9.29
C LYS A 80 8.99 2.44 -8.44
N TYR A 81 9.15 2.84 -7.18
CA TYR A 81 8.01 3.08 -6.30
C TYR A 81 7.17 4.29 -6.74
N ARG A 82 7.81 5.33 -7.28
CA ARG A 82 7.10 6.45 -7.91
C ARG A 82 6.32 6.02 -9.14
N ALA A 83 6.90 5.17 -9.98
CA ALA A 83 6.18 4.63 -11.13
C ALA A 83 4.95 3.81 -10.70
N VAL A 84 5.08 2.97 -9.66
CA VAL A 84 3.94 2.23 -9.11
C VAL A 84 2.86 3.17 -8.55
N TYR A 85 3.27 4.27 -7.91
CA TYR A 85 2.34 5.29 -7.41
C TYR A 85 1.48 5.89 -8.52
N GLU A 86 2.07 6.26 -9.65
CA GLU A 86 1.32 6.79 -10.80
C GLU A 86 0.39 5.72 -11.38
N HIS A 87 0.87 4.49 -11.60
CA HIS A 87 -0.01 3.40 -12.04
C HIS A 87 -1.16 3.11 -11.07
N LEU A 88 -0.93 3.23 -9.77
CA LEU A 88 -1.99 3.03 -8.79
C LEU A 88 -3.08 4.11 -8.87
N LYS A 89 -2.69 5.37 -9.10
CA LYS A 89 -3.63 6.48 -9.33
C LYS A 89 -4.44 6.29 -10.60
N ASP A 90 -3.76 5.96 -11.70
CA ASP A 90 -4.40 5.71 -12.99
C ASP A 90 -5.37 4.53 -12.90
N PHE A 91 -4.99 3.45 -12.21
CA PHE A 91 -5.84 2.30 -11.93
C PHE A 91 -7.11 2.69 -11.16
N LEU A 92 -6.97 3.42 -10.05
CA LEU A 92 -8.11 3.86 -9.26
C LEU A 92 -9.06 4.73 -10.09
N GLN A 93 -8.52 5.61 -10.92
CA GLN A 93 -9.32 6.47 -11.78
C GLN A 93 -9.99 5.69 -12.91
N SER A 94 -9.28 4.79 -13.59
CA SER A 94 -9.79 4.08 -14.77
C SER A 94 -10.74 2.93 -14.42
N CYS A 95 -10.42 2.15 -13.38
CA CYS A 95 -11.17 0.94 -13.03
C CYS A 95 -12.26 1.20 -11.98
N TYR A 96 -12.03 2.12 -11.03
CA TYR A 96 -12.95 2.41 -9.93
C TYR A 96 -13.62 3.78 -10.04
N ASN A 97 -13.19 4.64 -10.98
CA ASN A 97 -13.64 6.01 -11.14
C ASN A 97 -13.56 6.85 -9.84
N VAL A 98 -12.49 6.63 -9.07
CA VAL A 98 -12.19 7.37 -7.84
C VAL A 98 -10.75 7.87 -7.86
N HIS A 99 -10.49 8.98 -7.18
CA HIS A 99 -9.12 9.51 -7.05
C HIS A 99 -8.34 8.87 -5.91
N ASP A 100 -9.04 8.36 -4.90
CA ASP A 100 -8.46 7.72 -3.72
C ASP A 100 -9.51 6.84 -3.04
N ILE A 101 -9.07 5.89 -2.21
CA ILE A 101 -9.96 4.98 -1.48
C ILE A 101 -9.55 4.92 0.00
N ALA A 102 -10.51 4.93 0.91
CA ALA A 102 -10.20 4.78 2.32
C ALA A 102 -9.60 3.40 2.60
N LEU A 103 -8.53 3.32 3.40
CA LEU A 103 -7.83 2.06 3.67
C LEU A 103 -8.77 0.96 4.16
N LYS A 104 -9.76 1.30 4.99
CA LYS A 104 -10.77 0.37 5.53
C LYS A 104 -11.74 -0.18 4.48
N GLU A 105 -11.87 0.48 3.33
CA GLU A 105 -12.74 0.11 2.23
C GLU A 105 -12.02 -0.77 1.19
N ILE A 106 -10.72 -1.01 1.40
CA ILE A 106 -9.94 -1.88 0.52
C ILE A 106 -10.42 -3.32 0.64
N LEU A 107 -10.96 -3.83 -0.45
CA LEU A 107 -11.35 -5.23 -0.59
C LEU A 107 -10.15 -6.10 -0.99
N PRO A 108 -10.18 -7.40 -0.68
CA PRO A 108 -9.15 -8.35 -1.12
C PRO A 108 -8.95 -8.38 -2.64
N THR A 109 -10.01 -8.08 -3.41
CA THR A 109 -9.98 -8.05 -4.88
C THR A 109 -9.16 -6.91 -5.46
N LEU A 110 -8.93 -5.83 -4.72
CA LEU A 110 -8.20 -4.65 -5.23
C LEU A 110 -6.82 -5.02 -5.78
N ILE A 111 -6.10 -5.95 -5.14
CA ILE A 111 -4.76 -6.34 -5.60
C ILE A 111 -4.80 -7.20 -6.87
N THR A 112 -5.81 -8.06 -7.01
CA THR A 112 -6.00 -8.87 -8.22
C THR A 112 -6.46 -8.01 -9.39
N ASP A 113 -7.31 -7.02 -9.14
CA ASP A 113 -7.76 -6.07 -10.15
C ASP A 113 -6.61 -5.16 -10.60
N PHE A 114 -5.77 -4.71 -9.66
CA PHE A 114 -4.55 -3.96 -9.99
C PHE A 114 -3.56 -4.81 -10.80
N GLU A 115 -3.37 -6.08 -10.46
CA GLU A 115 -2.58 -7.01 -11.27
C GLU A 115 -3.13 -7.14 -12.69
N ALA A 116 -4.44 -7.34 -12.83
CA ALA A 116 -5.11 -7.44 -14.13
C ALA A 116 -4.92 -6.17 -14.97
N TYR A 117 -5.08 -4.99 -14.37
CA TYR A 117 -4.82 -3.70 -14.99
C TYR A 117 -3.36 -3.58 -15.49
N LEU A 118 -2.40 -3.92 -14.65
CA LEU A 118 -0.98 -3.86 -15.03
C LEU A 118 -0.64 -4.80 -16.18
N ARG A 119 -1.29 -5.98 -16.26
CA ARG A 119 -1.09 -6.96 -17.35
C ARG A 119 -1.81 -6.56 -18.62
N ALA A 120 -3.09 -6.20 -18.53
CA ALA A 120 -3.95 -5.96 -19.69
C ALA A 120 -3.77 -4.57 -20.29
N ASP A 121 -3.91 -3.53 -19.45
CA ASP A 121 -3.90 -2.14 -19.91
C ASP A 121 -2.48 -1.59 -20.05
N CYS A 122 -1.61 -1.87 -19.08
CA CYS A 122 -0.21 -1.42 -19.12
C CYS A 122 0.72 -2.37 -19.88
N ARG A 123 0.27 -3.58 -20.24
CA ARG A 123 1.04 -4.62 -20.97
C ARG A 123 2.40 -4.94 -20.34
N LEU A 124 2.46 -4.93 -19.02
CA LEU A 124 3.69 -5.22 -18.29
C LEU A 124 3.95 -6.73 -18.23
N SER A 125 5.24 -7.11 -18.26
CA SER A 125 5.63 -8.51 -18.10
C SER A 125 5.31 -9.03 -16.70
N PRO A 126 5.05 -10.34 -16.53
CA PRO A 126 4.69 -10.94 -15.23
C PRO A 126 5.66 -10.60 -14.10
N ASN A 127 6.96 -10.61 -14.37
CA ASN A 127 7.97 -10.25 -13.38
C ASN A 127 7.95 -8.76 -13.00
N THR A 128 7.57 -7.87 -13.94
CA THR A 128 7.39 -6.45 -13.65
C THR A 128 6.13 -6.23 -12.82
N VAL A 129 5.04 -6.92 -13.13
CA VAL A 129 3.80 -6.90 -12.33
C VAL A 129 4.07 -7.36 -10.91
N TRP A 130 4.79 -8.47 -10.73
CA TRP A 130 5.22 -8.94 -9.41
C TRP A 130 5.98 -7.85 -8.64
N LEU A 131 6.92 -7.15 -9.28
CA LEU A 131 7.66 -6.04 -8.68
C LEU A 131 6.77 -4.85 -8.32
N TYR A 132 5.73 -4.58 -9.11
CA TYR A 132 4.85 -3.43 -8.93
C TYR A 132 3.79 -3.65 -7.85
N THR A 133 3.34 -4.88 -7.63
CA THR A 133 2.45 -5.20 -6.51
C THR A 133 3.14 -5.16 -5.15
N PHE A 134 4.48 -5.32 -5.12
CA PHE A 134 5.25 -5.40 -3.88
C PHE A 134 5.13 -4.15 -2.99
N PRO A 135 5.34 -2.90 -3.46
CA PRO A 135 5.24 -1.72 -2.60
C PRO A 135 3.82 -1.47 -2.09
N VAL A 136 2.78 -1.82 -2.85
CA VAL A 136 1.38 -1.74 -2.39
C VAL A 136 1.13 -2.70 -1.23
N ARG A 137 1.59 -3.93 -1.36
CA ARG A 137 1.50 -4.95 -0.29
C ARG A 137 2.26 -4.53 0.96
N MET A 138 3.48 -4.02 0.80
CA MET A 138 4.31 -3.53 1.90
C MET A 138 3.67 -2.33 2.61
N LEU A 139 3.05 -1.43 1.86
CA LEU A 139 2.29 -0.30 2.40
C LEU A 139 1.16 -0.77 3.32
N LEU A 140 0.37 -1.75 2.87
CA LEU A 140 -0.75 -2.25 3.66
C LEU A 140 -0.32 -3.07 4.88
N HIS A 141 0.83 -3.76 4.85
CA HIS A 141 1.42 -4.31 6.06
C HIS A 141 1.78 -3.21 7.07
N LYS A 142 2.42 -2.13 6.62
CA LYS A 142 2.70 -0.97 7.47
C LYS A 142 1.41 -0.31 7.99
N ALA A 143 0.35 -0.29 7.19
CA ALA A 143 -0.94 0.23 7.63
C ALA A 143 -1.55 -0.59 8.79
N VAL A 144 -1.34 -1.90 8.80
CA VAL A 144 -1.71 -2.77 9.93
C VAL A 144 -0.82 -2.49 11.15
N GLU A 145 0.50 -2.42 10.96
CA GLU A 145 1.47 -2.11 12.03
C GLU A 145 1.18 -0.74 12.70
N ASN A 146 0.77 0.24 11.89
CA ASN A 146 0.39 1.57 12.37
C ASN A 146 -1.05 1.64 12.96
N GLY A 147 -1.78 0.53 12.97
CA GLY A 147 -3.17 0.49 13.45
C GLY A 147 -4.18 1.21 12.54
N TRP A 148 -3.82 1.51 11.29
CA TRP A 148 -4.73 2.10 10.30
C TRP A 148 -5.67 1.05 9.69
N LEU A 149 -5.26 -0.22 9.72
CA LEU A 149 -6.04 -1.38 9.34
C LEU A 149 -6.06 -2.40 10.49
N MET A 150 -7.20 -3.02 10.74
CA MET A 150 -7.32 -4.08 11.75
C MET A 150 -6.70 -5.40 11.29
N ARG A 151 -6.69 -5.65 9.99
CA ARG A 151 -6.14 -6.87 9.38
C ARG A 151 -5.64 -6.60 7.97
N TYR A 152 -4.68 -7.39 7.55
CA TYR A 152 -4.13 -7.33 6.20
C TYR A 152 -5.16 -7.85 5.17
N PRO A 153 -5.56 -7.02 4.17
CA PRO A 153 -6.64 -7.39 3.25
C PRO A 153 -6.23 -8.44 2.21
N PHE A 154 -4.94 -8.56 1.91
CA PHE A 154 -4.43 -9.44 0.84
C PHE A 154 -3.82 -10.75 1.36
N ALA A 155 -4.31 -11.27 2.50
CA ALA A 155 -3.75 -12.47 3.13
C ALA A 155 -3.80 -13.71 2.23
N GLY A 156 -4.80 -13.82 1.34
CA GLY A 156 -4.93 -14.92 0.37
C GLY A 156 -4.37 -14.63 -1.02
N TYR A 157 -3.67 -13.50 -1.21
CA TYR A 157 -3.11 -13.15 -2.51
C TYR A 157 -1.70 -13.72 -2.67
N GLU A 158 -1.54 -14.56 -3.66
CA GLU A 158 -0.26 -15.10 -4.08
C GLU A 158 0.03 -14.71 -5.53
N ILE A 159 1.18 -14.12 -5.77
CA ILE A 159 1.69 -13.85 -7.10
C ILE A 159 3.01 -14.58 -7.28
N HIS A 160 3.09 -15.37 -8.34
CA HIS A 160 4.31 -16.11 -8.66
C HIS A 160 5.19 -15.33 -9.61
N LYS A 161 6.47 -15.34 -9.30
CA LYS A 161 7.49 -14.85 -10.22
C LYS A 161 7.75 -15.93 -11.25
N GLU A 162 7.76 -15.54 -12.53
CA GLU A 162 8.19 -16.46 -13.59
C GLU A 162 9.71 -16.62 -13.56
N GLU A 163 10.16 -17.87 -13.63
CA GLU A 163 11.57 -18.15 -13.81
C GLU A 163 11.98 -17.72 -15.21
N THR A 164 12.98 -16.85 -15.28
CA THR A 164 13.61 -16.45 -16.52
C THR A 164 14.93 -17.20 -16.65
N GLU A 165 15.03 -18.07 -17.64
CA GLU A 165 16.30 -18.64 -18.02
C GLU A 165 17.20 -17.52 -18.56
N LYS A 166 18.18 -17.16 -17.75
CA LYS A 166 19.25 -16.26 -18.19
C LYS A 166 20.32 -17.11 -18.85
N GLY A 167 20.36 -17.08 -20.16
CA GLY A 167 21.50 -17.61 -20.89
C GLY A 167 22.79 -16.94 -20.42
N PHE A 168 23.88 -17.67 -20.42
CA PHE A 168 25.22 -17.16 -20.17
C PHE A 168 26.04 -17.33 -21.46
N LEU A 169 26.98 -16.42 -21.65
CA LEU A 169 27.85 -16.46 -22.80
C LEU A 169 28.74 -17.70 -22.75
N THR A 170 28.87 -18.39 -23.85
CA THR A 170 29.88 -19.44 -24.02
C THR A 170 31.29 -18.84 -24.00
N LYS A 171 32.31 -19.66 -23.84
CA LYS A 171 33.72 -19.18 -23.90
C LYS A 171 34.05 -18.53 -25.22
N GLU A 172 33.51 -19.06 -26.34
CA GLU A 172 33.66 -18.55 -27.67
C GLU A 172 33.02 -17.16 -27.86
N GLU A 173 31.77 -17.02 -27.39
CA GLU A 173 31.04 -15.74 -27.44
C GLU A 173 31.70 -14.67 -26.55
N LEU A 174 32.19 -15.08 -25.36
CA LEU A 174 32.96 -14.20 -24.49
C LEU A 174 34.26 -13.74 -25.13
N GLY A 175 34.98 -14.66 -25.84
CA GLY A 175 36.19 -14.36 -26.61
C GLY A 175 35.91 -13.35 -27.74
N GLN A 176 34.82 -13.52 -28.46
CA GLN A 176 34.39 -12.58 -29.51
C GLN A 176 34.08 -11.20 -28.93
N LEU A 177 33.42 -11.15 -27.76
CA LEU A 177 33.02 -9.89 -27.10
C LEU A 177 34.23 -9.12 -26.54
N ILE A 178 35.24 -9.82 -26.03
CA ILE A 178 36.52 -9.23 -25.57
C ILE A 178 37.34 -8.67 -26.72
N ASN A 179 37.34 -9.35 -27.86
CA ASN A 179 38.10 -8.96 -29.05
C ASN A 179 37.33 -8.03 -30.01
N ALA A 180 36.06 -7.75 -29.72
CA ALA A 180 35.25 -6.81 -30.49
C ALA A 180 35.80 -5.38 -30.39
N PRO A 181 35.88 -4.62 -31.50
CA PRO A 181 36.28 -3.21 -31.45
C PRO A 181 35.32 -2.44 -30.53
N LYS A 182 35.89 -1.57 -29.66
CA LYS A 182 35.12 -0.79 -28.69
C LYS A 182 34.00 -0.03 -29.41
N MET A 183 32.79 -0.53 -29.33
CA MET A 183 31.60 0.17 -29.80
C MET A 183 31.31 1.35 -28.87
N THR A 184 31.45 2.56 -29.36
CA THR A 184 30.99 3.78 -28.69
C THR A 184 29.48 3.85 -28.78
N PHE A 185 28.77 3.31 -27.79
CA PHE A 185 27.33 3.51 -27.67
C PHE A 185 27.05 4.97 -27.31
N LYS A 186 26.66 5.80 -28.25
CA LYS A 186 25.95 7.04 -28.00
C LYS A 186 24.57 6.64 -27.44
N ARG A 187 24.36 6.76 -26.13
CA ARG A 187 23.02 6.72 -25.55
C ARG A 187 22.24 7.93 -26.07
N THR A 188 21.43 7.74 -27.08
CA THR A 188 20.39 8.70 -27.44
C THR A 188 19.24 8.44 -26.47
N PHE A 189 19.05 9.32 -25.51
CA PHE A 189 17.84 9.36 -24.72
C PHE A 189 16.74 9.97 -25.61
N ILE A 190 15.72 9.19 -25.93
CA ILE A 190 14.43 9.65 -26.44
C ILE A 190 13.49 9.79 -25.25
#